data_478ce6e8e5051148c23e225e3cfc3481
#
_entry.id   478ce6e8e5051148c23e225e3cfc3481
#
_cell.length_a   1.000
_cell.length_b   1.000
_cell.length_c   1.000
_cell.angle_alpha   90.00
_cell.angle_beta   90.00
_cell.angle_gamma   90.00
#
_symmetry.space_group_name_H-M   'P 1'
#
loop_
_entity.id
_entity.type
_entity.pdbx_description
1 polymer ?
#
loop_
_entity_poly.entity_id
_entity_poly.type
_entity_poly.pdbx_seq_one_letter_code
_entity_poly.pdbx_strand_id
1 'polypeptide(L)'
;MPAAKDLNNDPTPPPFGSHGVDHYKCYKTKTTPGTAKFVPVQVSVSDQFTLAKTFDLKKIAFLCAPVDTNGSTIKHANIYQLCYKAKIATGQPKHTPVLGLHVADEFGVERLDTKTEDVFCVPSQVTP
;
A
#
# COMPACT_ATOMS: atom_id res chain seq x y z
N MET A 1 4.83 -3.49 5.88
CA MET A 1 6.17 -3.45 6.48
C MET A 1 7.05 -2.49 5.72
N PRO A 2 7.79 -1.61 6.41
CA PRO A 2 8.67 -0.68 5.71
C PRO A 2 9.77 -1.41 4.95
N ALA A 3 10.07 -0.92 3.77
CA ALA A 3 11.11 -1.48 2.92
C ALA A 3 11.85 -0.36 2.18
N ALA A 4 13.09 -0.63 1.80
CA ALA A 4 13.87 0.23 0.94
C ALA A 4 13.91 -0.35 -0.48
N LYS A 5 14.09 0.50 -1.47
CA LYS A 5 14.12 0.08 -2.87
C LYS A 5 15.18 0.84 -3.66
N ASP A 6 15.68 0.20 -4.70
CA ASP A 6 16.63 0.80 -5.63
C ASP A 6 16.49 0.10 -6.98
N LEU A 7 16.64 0.84 -8.07
CA LEU A 7 16.52 0.29 -9.43
C LEU A 7 17.79 -0.41 -9.89
N ASN A 8 18.93 -0.13 -9.29
CA ASN A 8 20.22 -0.58 -9.76
C ASN A 8 20.97 -1.48 -8.79
N ASN A 9 20.78 -1.31 -7.50
CA ASN A 9 21.52 -2.00 -6.45
C ASN A 9 20.59 -2.46 -5.35
N ASP A 10 21.03 -3.44 -4.56
CA ASP A 10 20.31 -3.85 -3.38
C ASP A 10 20.40 -2.76 -2.29
N PRO A 11 19.29 -2.20 -1.84
CA PRO A 11 19.31 -1.19 -0.81
C PRO A 11 19.51 -1.78 0.58
N THR A 12 19.82 -0.92 1.55
CA THR A 12 19.86 -1.29 2.95
C THR A 12 18.44 -1.13 3.54
N PRO A 13 17.94 -2.12 4.30
CA PRO A 13 16.64 -1.97 4.96
C PRO A 13 16.64 -0.78 5.91
N PRO A 14 15.55 0.02 5.97
CA PRO A 14 15.49 1.13 6.91
C PRO A 14 15.40 0.60 8.35
N PRO A 15 16.26 1.04 9.28
CA PRO A 15 16.15 0.65 10.69
C PRO A 15 14.80 1.12 11.24
N PHE A 16 14.12 0.27 12.01
CA PHE A 16 12.79 0.57 12.53
C PHE A 16 12.73 1.88 13.31
N GLY A 17 13.74 2.17 14.12
CA GLY A 17 13.80 3.38 14.93
C GLY A 17 14.05 4.67 14.16
N SER A 18 14.41 4.61 12.87
CA SER A 18 14.80 5.78 12.08
C SER A 18 13.68 6.37 11.22
N HIS A 19 12.47 5.82 11.27
CA HIS A 19 11.32 6.31 10.49
C HIS A 19 10.05 6.20 11.32
N GLY A 20 8.97 6.86 10.85
CA GLY A 20 7.68 6.91 11.52
C GLY A 20 6.66 5.89 11.02
N VAL A 21 7.09 4.88 10.26
CA VAL A 21 6.18 3.91 9.66
C VAL A 21 6.13 2.64 10.49
N ASP A 22 4.93 2.13 10.72
CA ASP A 22 4.71 0.87 11.44
C ASP A 22 4.74 -0.33 10.49
N HIS A 23 4.83 -1.52 11.07
CA HIS A 23 4.49 -2.75 10.36
C HIS A 23 2.99 -2.89 10.32
N TYR A 24 2.45 -3.43 9.23
CA TYR A 24 1.00 -3.60 9.04
C TYR A 24 0.67 -5.03 8.72
N LYS A 25 -0.47 -5.47 9.27
CA LYS A 25 -1.12 -6.73 8.89
C LYS A 25 -2.44 -6.39 8.24
N CYS A 26 -2.70 -6.92 7.05
CA CYS A 26 -3.89 -6.58 6.29
C CYS A 26 -4.91 -7.70 6.33
N TYR A 27 -6.16 -7.32 6.58
CA TYR A 27 -7.31 -8.22 6.59
C TYR A 27 -8.14 -7.97 5.35
N LYS A 28 -8.61 -9.04 4.70
CA LYS A 28 -9.65 -8.90 3.69
C LYS A 28 -10.94 -8.47 4.39
N THR A 29 -11.66 -7.54 3.78
CA THR A 29 -12.87 -6.99 4.36
C THR A 29 -14.04 -7.04 3.39
N LYS A 30 -15.24 -6.90 3.94
CA LYS A 30 -16.46 -6.66 3.18
C LYS A 30 -17.28 -5.62 3.92
N THR A 31 -18.14 -4.89 3.22
CA THR A 31 -19.06 -3.96 3.84
C THR A 31 -20.06 -4.73 4.72
N THR A 32 -20.26 -4.27 5.94
CA THR A 32 -21.22 -4.90 6.84
C THR A 32 -22.60 -4.91 6.17
N PRO A 33 -23.28 -6.07 6.12
CA PRO A 33 -24.63 -6.15 5.56
C PRO A 33 -25.57 -5.15 6.22
N GLY A 34 -26.40 -4.48 5.42
CA GLY A 34 -27.35 -3.48 5.91
C GLY A 34 -26.79 -2.08 6.05
N THR A 35 -25.49 -1.86 5.83
CA THR A 35 -24.89 -0.53 5.80
C THR A 35 -24.73 -0.05 4.36
N ALA A 36 -24.55 1.27 4.19
CA ALA A 36 -24.38 1.85 2.86
C ALA A 36 -23.12 1.30 2.18
N LYS A 37 -23.23 1.00 0.88
CA LYS A 37 -22.09 0.56 0.08
C LYS A 37 -21.18 1.72 -0.27
N PHE A 38 -19.91 1.44 -0.43
CA PHE A 38 -18.95 2.44 -0.91
C PHE A 38 -19.35 2.90 -2.32
N VAL A 39 -19.40 4.23 -2.50
CA VAL A 39 -19.66 4.83 -3.82
C VAL A 39 -18.32 5.04 -4.52
N PRO A 40 -18.12 4.47 -5.72
CA PRO A 40 -16.86 4.63 -6.43
C PRO A 40 -16.47 6.10 -6.63
N VAL A 41 -15.18 6.39 -6.47
CA VAL A 41 -14.63 7.74 -6.66
C VAL A 41 -13.40 7.68 -7.56
N GLN A 42 -13.11 8.78 -8.24
CA GLN A 42 -11.88 8.91 -9.02
C GLN A 42 -10.82 9.65 -8.23
N VAL A 43 -9.58 9.19 -8.35
CA VAL A 43 -8.42 9.85 -7.74
C VAL A 43 -7.30 9.98 -8.78
N SER A 44 -6.52 11.04 -8.68
CA SER A 44 -5.32 11.21 -9.48
C SER A 44 -4.11 10.92 -8.60
N VAL A 45 -3.27 10.00 -9.03
CA VAL A 45 -2.13 9.50 -8.24
C VAL A 45 -0.86 9.58 -9.07
N SER A 46 0.22 10.04 -8.45
CA SER A 46 1.54 9.98 -9.06
C SER A 46 2.54 9.42 -8.05
N ASP A 47 3.51 8.68 -8.55
CA ASP A 47 4.60 8.18 -7.75
C ASP A 47 5.91 8.25 -8.55
N GLN A 48 6.98 7.68 -8.03
CA GLN A 48 8.28 7.78 -8.69
C GLN A 48 8.39 6.93 -9.96
N PHE A 49 7.45 6.01 -10.19
CA PHE A 49 7.47 5.13 -11.36
C PHE A 49 6.58 5.63 -12.49
N THR A 50 5.54 6.41 -12.17
CA THR A 50 4.56 6.89 -13.15
C THR A 50 4.19 8.34 -12.88
N LEU A 51 3.93 9.09 -13.98
CA LEU A 51 3.33 10.41 -13.90
C LEU A 51 1.88 10.31 -13.40
N ALA A 52 1.28 11.44 -13.10
CA ALA A 52 -0.10 11.51 -12.63
C ALA A 52 -1.04 10.71 -13.52
N LYS A 53 -1.82 9.83 -12.92
CA LYS A 53 -2.71 8.92 -13.60
C LYS A 53 -4.00 8.82 -12.80
N THR A 54 -5.13 8.76 -13.48
CA THR A 54 -6.44 8.71 -12.84
C THR A 54 -6.90 7.27 -12.67
N PHE A 55 -7.39 6.95 -11.48
CA PHE A 55 -7.91 5.64 -11.12
C PHE A 55 -9.33 5.76 -10.60
N ASP A 56 -10.12 4.72 -10.85
CA ASP A 56 -11.42 4.54 -10.21
C ASP A 56 -11.24 3.63 -9.01
N LEU A 57 -11.57 4.13 -7.81
CA LEU A 57 -11.65 3.31 -6.62
C LEU A 57 -13.01 2.65 -6.58
N LYS A 58 -13.06 1.32 -6.73
CA LYS A 58 -14.30 0.59 -6.96
C LYS A 58 -14.95 0.07 -5.68
N LYS A 59 -14.15 -0.42 -4.75
CA LYS A 59 -14.65 -1.00 -3.51
C LYS A 59 -13.54 -1.05 -2.46
N ILE A 60 -13.94 -1.19 -1.21
CA ILE A 60 -13.01 -1.45 -0.11
C ILE A 60 -12.51 -2.89 -0.24
N ALA A 61 -11.21 -3.10 -0.14
CA ALA A 61 -10.58 -4.41 -0.30
C ALA A 61 -9.95 -4.92 0.99
N PHE A 62 -9.15 -4.09 1.66
CA PHE A 62 -8.39 -4.51 2.83
C PHE A 62 -8.40 -3.43 3.90
N LEU A 63 -8.35 -3.87 5.15
CA LEU A 63 -8.02 -3.03 6.29
C LEU A 63 -6.69 -3.50 6.86
N CYS A 64 -5.71 -2.62 6.92
CA CYS A 64 -4.37 -2.92 7.42
C CYS A 64 -4.18 -2.28 8.79
N ALA A 65 -3.88 -3.10 9.79
CA ALA A 65 -3.69 -2.66 11.17
C ALA A 65 -2.20 -2.56 11.50
N PRO A 66 -1.79 -1.52 12.25
CA PRO A 66 -0.42 -1.50 12.77
C PRO A 66 -0.22 -2.63 13.76
N VAL A 67 0.92 -3.31 13.67
CA VAL A 67 1.20 -4.48 14.50
C VAL A 67 2.58 -4.41 15.10
N ASP A 68 2.73 -5.06 16.27
CA ASP A 68 4.02 -5.34 16.87
C ASP A 68 4.56 -6.63 16.25
N THR A 69 5.76 -6.56 15.69
CA THR A 69 6.42 -7.71 15.08
C THR A 69 7.65 -8.05 15.89
N ASN A 70 7.61 -9.18 16.58
CA ASN A 70 8.74 -9.67 17.39
C ASN A 70 9.28 -8.62 18.39
N GLY A 71 8.38 -7.87 19.02
CA GLY A 71 8.78 -6.87 20.00
C GLY A 71 9.16 -5.51 19.43
N SER A 72 8.85 -5.24 18.14
CA SER A 72 9.19 -3.97 17.50
C SER A 72 8.41 -2.78 18.04
N THR A 73 7.33 -3.00 18.76
CA THR A 73 6.36 -2.01 19.24
C THR A 73 5.56 -1.38 18.08
N ILE A 74 4.57 -0.56 18.43
CA ILE A 74 3.74 0.16 17.48
C ILE A 74 3.94 1.65 17.71
N LYS A 75 4.29 2.40 16.65
CA LYS A 75 4.54 3.84 16.74
C LYS A 75 3.25 4.66 16.77
N HIS A 76 2.27 4.23 15.98
CA HIS A 76 1.01 4.95 15.79
C HIS A 76 -0.16 3.97 15.86
N ALA A 77 -0.55 3.58 17.08
CA ALA A 77 -1.57 2.55 17.30
C ALA A 77 -2.96 2.91 16.73
N ASN A 78 -3.23 4.20 16.51
CA ASN A 78 -4.53 4.66 16.02
C ASN A 78 -4.57 4.87 14.50
N ILE A 79 -3.45 4.67 13.80
CA ILE A 79 -3.39 4.90 12.36
C ILE A 79 -3.37 3.58 11.62
N TYR A 80 -4.49 3.27 11.00
CA TYR A 80 -4.70 2.11 10.14
C TYR A 80 -4.57 2.54 8.69
N GLN A 81 -4.52 1.58 7.78
CA GLN A 81 -4.58 1.83 6.34
C GLN A 81 -5.84 1.16 5.80
N LEU A 82 -6.69 1.92 5.14
CA LEU A 82 -7.83 1.35 4.42
C LEU A 82 -7.49 1.30 2.95
N CYS A 83 -7.54 0.11 2.36
CA CYS A 83 -7.10 -0.11 0.98
C CYS A 83 -8.31 -0.39 0.08
N TYR A 84 -8.33 0.31 -1.04
CA TYR A 84 -9.41 0.24 -2.02
C TYR A 84 -8.92 -0.43 -3.29
N LYS A 85 -9.77 -1.24 -3.90
CA LYS A 85 -9.50 -1.79 -5.24
C LYS A 85 -9.45 -0.64 -6.22
N ALA A 86 -8.32 -0.48 -6.90
CA ALA A 86 -8.10 0.58 -7.87
C ALA A 86 -8.15 0.00 -9.29
N LYS A 87 -8.86 0.69 -10.17
CA LYS A 87 -8.92 0.35 -11.60
C LYS A 87 -8.48 1.57 -12.40
N ILE A 88 -7.62 1.34 -13.38
CA ILE A 88 -7.19 2.42 -14.29
C ILE A 88 -8.43 3.00 -14.97
N ALA A 89 -8.60 4.32 -14.87
CA ALA A 89 -9.75 5.00 -15.48
C ALA A 89 -9.70 4.88 -17.00
N THR A 90 -10.89 4.92 -17.62
CA THR A 90 -11.01 4.86 -19.07
C THR A 90 -10.17 5.96 -19.75
N GLY A 91 -9.40 5.59 -20.76
CA GLY A 91 -8.54 6.52 -21.50
C GLY A 91 -7.16 6.73 -20.89
N GLN A 92 -6.90 6.18 -19.72
CA GLN A 92 -5.57 6.24 -19.10
C GLN A 92 -4.67 5.12 -19.60
N PRO A 93 -3.35 5.33 -19.67
CA PRO A 93 -2.42 4.30 -20.16
C PRO A 93 -2.37 3.09 -19.22
N LYS A 94 -2.16 1.92 -19.79
CA LYS A 94 -1.95 0.69 -19.04
C LYS A 94 -0.65 0.80 -18.24
N HIS A 95 -0.55 -0.02 -17.17
CA HIS A 95 0.68 -0.12 -16.40
C HIS A 95 1.84 -0.63 -17.26
N THR A 96 2.97 0.08 -17.21
CA THR A 96 4.22 -0.39 -17.78
C THR A 96 5.03 -1.05 -16.67
N PRO A 97 5.29 -2.37 -16.72
CA PRO A 97 6.03 -3.04 -15.67
C PRO A 97 7.40 -2.43 -15.42
N VAL A 98 7.75 -2.25 -14.16
CA VAL A 98 9.11 -1.89 -13.74
C VAL A 98 9.82 -3.20 -13.42
N LEU A 99 10.89 -3.48 -14.16
CA LEU A 99 11.57 -4.78 -14.06
C LEU A 99 12.82 -4.71 -13.19
N GLY A 100 13.03 -5.79 -12.42
CA GLY A 100 14.25 -5.95 -11.65
C GLY A 100 14.44 -4.94 -10.54
N LEU A 101 13.37 -4.50 -9.92
CA LEU A 101 13.39 -3.53 -8.82
C LEU A 101 14.03 -4.17 -7.59
N HIS A 102 15.10 -3.57 -7.07
CA HIS A 102 15.78 -4.05 -5.87
C HIS A 102 15.05 -3.55 -4.63
N VAL A 103 14.61 -4.46 -3.76
CA VAL A 103 13.86 -4.14 -2.55
C VAL A 103 14.48 -4.87 -1.36
N ALA A 104 14.65 -4.16 -0.23
CA ALA A 104 15.15 -4.77 0.99
C ALA A 104 14.26 -4.39 2.17
N ASP A 105 13.96 -5.36 3.01
CA ASP A 105 13.34 -5.17 4.30
C ASP A 105 14.05 -6.04 5.35
N GLU A 106 13.53 -6.10 6.57
CA GLU A 106 14.19 -6.85 7.64
C GLU A 106 14.21 -8.36 7.41
N PHE A 107 13.45 -8.87 6.43
CA PHE A 107 13.42 -10.30 6.10
C PHE A 107 14.36 -10.67 4.97
N GLY A 108 14.88 -9.71 4.24
CA GLY A 108 15.83 -9.98 3.17
C GLY A 108 15.77 -9.01 2.00
N VAL A 109 16.48 -9.37 0.95
CA VAL A 109 16.59 -8.60 -0.28
C VAL A 109 15.91 -9.36 -1.40
N GLU A 110 15.11 -8.65 -2.21
CA GLU A 110 14.40 -9.23 -3.33
C GLU A 110 14.56 -8.40 -4.58
N ARG A 111 14.42 -9.03 -5.73
CA ARG A 111 14.26 -8.35 -7.01
C ARG A 111 12.86 -8.62 -7.52
N LEU A 112 12.11 -7.54 -7.78
CA LEU A 112 10.69 -7.63 -8.09
C LEU A 112 10.38 -6.91 -9.40
N ASP A 113 9.39 -7.47 -10.11
CA ASP A 113 8.80 -6.82 -11.26
C ASP A 113 7.39 -6.39 -10.87
N THR A 114 7.04 -5.14 -11.16
CA THR A 114 5.66 -4.73 -10.99
C THR A 114 4.81 -5.30 -12.14
N LYS A 115 3.62 -5.79 -11.83
CA LYS A 115 2.73 -6.42 -12.82
C LYS A 115 1.50 -5.56 -13.12
N THR A 116 0.85 -5.09 -12.09
CA THR A 116 -0.37 -4.29 -12.21
C THR A 116 -0.43 -3.27 -11.09
N GLU A 117 -1.25 -2.25 -11.29
CA GLU A 117 -1.60 -1.28 -10.26
C GLU A 117 -2.91 -1.77 -9.64
N ASP A 118 -2.86 -2.23 -8.38
CA ASP A 118 -3.93 -3.05 -7.82
C ASP A 118 -4.75 -2.36 -6.76
N VAL A 119 -4.11 -1.82 -5.73
CA VAL A 119 -4.82 -1.21 -4.61
C VAL A 119 -4.26 0.16 -4.26
N PHE A 120 -5.11 0.99 -3.68
CA PHE A 120 -4.77 2.31 -3.16
C PHE A 120 -5.11 2.35 -1.68
N CYS A 121 -4.13 2.68 -0.84
CA CYS A 121 -4.28 2.65 0.61
C CYS A 121 -4.18 4.05 1.20
N VAL A 122 -5.10 4.40 2.10
CA VAL A 122 -5.12 5.70 2.78
C VAL A 122 -5.06 5.52 4.29
N PRO A 123 -4.35 6.42 5.00
CA PRO A 123 -4.38 6.42 6.46
C PRO A 123 -5.80 6.62 6.96
N SER A 124 -6.19 5.83 7.95
CA SER A 124 -7.55 5.80 8.46
C SER A 124 -7.58 5.59 9.96
N GLN A 125 -8.67 6.01 10.60
CA GLN A 125 -8.91 5.74 12.02
C GLN A 125 -9.98 4.68 12.17
N VAL A 126 -9.88 3.89 13.22
CA VAL A 126 -10.84 2.84 13.55
C VAL A 126 -11.44 3.13 14.93
N THR A 127 -12.78 3.10 15.01
CA THR A 127 -13.49 3.12 16.27
C THR A 127 -14.20 1.78 16.42
N PRO A 128 -13.94 1.07 17.50
CA PRO A 128 -14.58 -0.22 17.74
C PRO A 128 -16.09 -0.10 17.96
#